data_2b486e692d773c54ef3c92076e4106e5
#
_entry.id   2b486e692d773c54ef3c92076e4106e5
#
_cell.length_a   1.000
_cell.length_b   1.000
_cell.length_c   1.000
_cell.angle_alpha   90.00
_cell.angle_beta   90.00
_cell.angle_gamma   90.00
#
_symmetry.space_group_name_H-M   'P 1'
#
loop_
_entity.id
_entity.type
_entity.pdbx_description
1 polymer ?
#
loop_
_entity_poly.entity_id
_entity_poly.type
_entity_poly.pdbx_seq_one_letter_code
_entity_poly.pdbx_strand_id
1 'polypeptide(L)'
;MFRKKIGCFALAAVLTAGLTAGCGDQKNNGSQDVTSMITSVETTKAPEATKAEVTPEATKEAEVTQTPTPEPTKAESKYEVPDITMEAKEVPDTEAFTFVKEMKIGWNLGNTLDASDCTWLTDELKYESAWCGVITTPRLITAVKEAGFNTIRIPVSWHNHTSGEDFTISEVWMARVKEVVDMAIDEGMYVILNVHHDVDTAYYYPTTEHLDTSKHYLSCVWKQIAEKFADYDEHLIFETLNEPRMIGSNYEWWIDPNNESCKDAISCINELNQTALDAIRATAGNNPTRYVMVPGYDASPDGALNAGFSLPKDSAENKLIVSVHAYTPYDFALNEGGTNKFDSDNASDVRGITGFMDQLYDRFIKNSIPVVIGEFGARAKSGNVQDRVDFSVAYIAAARARGITCCWWDNNAFIGNGENFGLIDRASSKWKFEEIVTGLMKYAE
;
A
#
# COMPACT_ATOMS: atom_id res chain seq x y z
N MET A 1 -5.91 -9.05 -45.94
CA MET A 1 -6.31 -8.33 -44.75
C MET A 1 -5.34 -8.71 -43.64
N PHE A 2 -4.38 -7.87 -43.37
CA PHE A 2 -3.29 -8.13 -42.42
C PHE A 2 -3.71 -7.67 -41.02
N ARG A 3 -3.84 -8.59 -40.08
CA ARG A 3 -3.89 -8.25 -38.65
C ARG A 3 -2.47 -8.19 -38.12
N LYS A 4 -2.00 -6.99 -37.74
CA LYS A 4 -0.77 -6.81 -37.00
C LYS A 4 -0.98 -7.32 -35.57
N LYS A 5 -0.19 -8.30 -35.17
CA LYS A 5 -0.04 -8.71 -33.78
C LYS A 5 0.84 -7.66 -33.11
N ILE A 6 0.29 -6.99 -32.11
CA ILE A 6 1.06 -6.16 -31.19
C ILE A 6 1.43 -7.08 -30.02
N GLY A 7 2.72 -7.43 -29.96
CA GLY A 7 3.25 -8.18 -28.81
C GLY A 7 3.67 -7.17 -27.74
N CYS A 8 3.05 -7.23 -26.58
CA CYS A 8 3.57 -6.58 -25.38
C CYS A 8 4.66 -7.48 -24.79
N PHE A 9 5.89 -7.00 -24.78
CA PHE A 9 6.98 -7.58 -23.99
C PHE A 9 7.03 -6.86 -22.65
N ALA A 10 6.63 -7.51 -21.58
CA ALA A 10 7.00 -7.14 -20.23
C ALA A 10 8.41 -7.68 -19.99
N LEU A 11 9.37 -6.78 -19.77
CA LEU A 11 10.76 -7.13 -19.50
C LEU A 11 10.96 -7.08 -17.99
N ALA A 12 10.92 -8.23 -17.34
CA ALA A 12 11.42 -8.38 -15.98
C ALA A 12 12.95 -8.31 -16.04
N ALA A 13 13.56 -7.29 -15.49
CA ALA A 13 15.00 -7.15 -15.40
C ALA A 13 15.53 -7.98 -14.22
N VAL A 14 15.93 -9.23 -14.51
CA VAL A 14 16.75 -10.02 -13.58
C VAL A 14 18.19 -9.56 -13.73
N LEU A 15 18.75 -8.90 -12.73
CA LEU A 15 20.17 -8.60 -12.60
C LEU A 15 20.90 -9.83 -12.11
N THR A 16 21.44 -10.65 -13.01
CA THR A 16 22.46 -11.65 -12.69
C THR A 16 23.85 -11.03 -12.78
N ALA A 17 24.45 -10.74 -11.64
CA ALA A 17 25.87 -10.39 -11.56
C ALA A 17 26.70 -11.67 -11.69
N GLY A 18 27.32 -11.86 -12.85
CA GLY A 18 28.30 -12.94 -13.07
C GLY A 18 29.63 -12.61 -12.41
N LEU A 19 30.04 -13.42 -11.44
CA LEU A 19 31.41 -13.43 -10.91
C LEU A 19 32.19 -14.58 -11.60
N THR A 20 33.13 -14.21 -12.43
CA THR A 20 34.15 -15.15 -12.98
C THR A 20 35.20 -15.44 -11.94
N ALA A 21 35.36 -16.73 -11.60
CA ALA A 21 36.44 -17.24 -10.78
C ALA A 21 37.76 -17.27 -11.57
N GLY A 22 38.80 -16.69 -10.98
CA GLY A 22 40.18 -16.88 -11.37
C GLY A 22 40.92 -17.65 -10.28
N CYS A 23 41.38 -18.86 -10.56
CA CYS A 23 42.25 -19.63 -9.71
C CYS A 23 43.65 -19.04 -9.66
N GLY A 24 44.27 -19.07 -8.48
CA GLY A 24 45.72 -18.82 -8.29
C GLY A 24 46.14 -19.22 -6.90
N ASP A 25 46.73 -20.41 -6.79
CA ASP A 25 47.38 -20.93 -5.58
C ASP A 25 48.58 -20.06 -5.18
N GLN A 26 48.74 -19.79 -3.88
CA GLN A 26 50.04 -19.94 -3.20
C GLN A 26 49.90 -19.95 -1.66
N LYS A 27 50.57 -20.96 -1.06
CA LYS A 27 50.80 -21.16 0.37
C LYS A 27 51.77 -20.13 0.92
N ASN A 28 51.65 -19.62 2.15
CA ASN A 28 52.56 -19.91 3.27
C ASN A 28 52.21 -19.19 4.56
N ASN A 29 52.23 -19.95 5.62
CA ASN A 29 52.67 -19.78 7.02
C ASN A 29 52.93 -18.35 7.61
N GLY A 30 52.45 -18.18 8.82
CA GLY A 30 52.97 -17.23 9.80
C GLY A 30 52.01 -16.92 10.96
N SER A 31 52.05 -17.81 11.96
CA SER A 31 51.52 -17.57 13.31
C SER A 31 52.25 -16.43 14.01
N GLN A 32 51.55 -15.51 14.62
CA GLN A 32 52.02 -14.86 15.86
C GLN A 32 50.83 -14.31 16.68
N ASP A 33 50.76 -14.82 17.90
CA ASP A 33 50.06 -14.32 19.07
C ASP A 33 50.46 -12.89 19.41
N VAL A 34 49.51 -12.04 19.78
CA VAL A 34 49.78 -10.95 20.71
C VAL A 34 48.59 -10.77 21.68
N THR A 35 48.93 -11.10 22.91
CA THR A 35 48.15 -11.02 24.12
C THR A 35 48.05 -9.59 24.62
N SER A 36 46.83 -9.24 25.08
CA SER A 36 46.49 -8.28 26.16
C SER A 36 47.18 -6.92 26.29
N MET A 37 46.36 -5.85 26.38
CA MET A 37 46.53 -4.81 27.39
C MET A 37 45.18 -4.21 27.78
N ILE A 38 44.78 -4.53 29.03
CA ILE A 38 43.72 -3.87 29.77
C ILE A 38 44.33 -2.62 30.37
N THR A 39 43.76 -1.44 30.12
CA THR A 39 44.03 -0.24 30.91
C THR A 39 42.75 0.32 31.51
N SER A 40 42.69 0.27 32.83
CA SER A 40 41.68 0.83 33.73
C SER A 40 41.70 2.37 33.64
N VAL A 41 40.49 2.97 33.58
CA VAL A 41 40.31 4.41 33.82
C VAL A 41 39.49 4.60 35.10
N GLU A 42 40.09 5.35 36.01
CA GLU A 42 39.57 5.72 37.32
C GLU A 42 38.36 6.66 37.25
N THR A 43 37.40 6.40 38.13
CA THR A 43 36.29 7.28 38.46
C THR A 43 36.73 8.46 39.28
N THR A 44 36.55 9.67 38.78
CA THR A 44 36.68 10.91 39.61
C THR A 44 35.30 11.45 39.97
N LYS A 45 35.10 11.61 41.29
CA LYS A 45 33.94 12.20 41.95
C LYS A 45 33.78 13.69 41.60
N ALA A 46 32.52 14.11 41.38
CA ALA A 46 32.14 15.52 41.26
C ALA A 46 32.05 16.19 42.64
N PRO A 47 32.36 17.49 42.75
CA PRO A 47 32.24 18.22 44.01
C PRO A 47 30.82 18.80 44.21
N GLU A 48 30.42 18.82 45.47
CA GLU A 48 29.20 19.36 46.06
C GLU A 48 29.07 20.88 45.84
N ALA A 49 27.92 21.36 45.42
CA ALA A 49 27.62 22.78 45.27
C ALA A 49 26.96 23.33 46.55
N THR A 50 27.61 24.32 47.12
CA THR A 50 27.14 25.14 48.25
C THR A 50 25.99 26.07 47.84
N LYS A 51 24.92 26.06 48.66
CA LYS A 51 23.82 27.02 48.60
C LYS A 51 24.27 28.43 48.98
N ALA A 52 23.99 29.41 48.12
CA ALA A 52 23.97 30.81 48.46
C ALA A 52 22.55 31.36 48.31
N GLU A 53 22.06 31.95 49.38
CA GLU A 53 20.78 32.62 49.54
C GLU A 53 20.86 34.02 48.94
N VAL A 54 19.97 34.35 47.98
CA VAL A 54 19.89 35.71 47.42
C VAL A 54 18.43 36.19 47.54
N THR A 55 18.29 37.30 48.23
CA THR A 55 17.06 38.08 48.49
C THR A 55 16.56 38.71 47.18
N PRO A 56 15.25 38.80 46.92
CA PRO A 56 14.72 39.34 45.67
C PRO A 56 14.64 40.88 45.74
N GLU A 57 15.30 41.52 44.79
CA GLU A 57 15.14 42.95 44.50
C GLU A 57 14.19 43.10 43.32
N ALA A 58 13.13 43.86 43.51
CA ALA A 58 12.05 44.09 42.52
C ALA A 58 12.55 44.96 41.36
N THR A 59 12.69 44.35 40.18
CA THR A 59 12.95 45.10 38.95
C THR A 59 11.65 45.16 38.10
N LYS A 60 11.24 46.39 37.72
CA LYS A 60 10.09 46.70 36.87
C LYS A 60 10.19 45.97 35.53
N GLU A 61 9.15 45.23 35.20
CA GLU A 61 8.94 44.66 33.86
C GLU A 61 8.83 45.79 32.80
N ALA A 62 9.72 45.75 31.83
CA ALA A 62 9.57 46.48 30.58
C ALA A 62 8.72 45.64 29.62
N GLU A 63 7.59 46.16 29.21
CA GLU A 63 6.66 45.61 28.24
C GLU A 63 7.38 45.47 26.89
N VAL A 64 7.80 44.27 26.56
CA VAL A 64 8.35 43.93 25.22
C VAL A 64 7.19 43.72 24.29
N THR A 65 6.88 44.73 23.49
CA THR A 65 5.95 44.63 22.35
C THR A 65 6.56 43.63 21.35
N GLN A 66 6.04 42.37 21.34
CA GLN A 66 6.41 41.41 20.32
C GLN A 66 5.79 41.87 19.00
N THR A 67 6.62 42.31 18.09
CA THR A 67 6.27 42.48 16.68
C THR A 67 5.97 41.06 16.14
N PRO A 68 4.78 40.80 15.54
CA PRO A 68 4.51 39.49 14.99
C PRO A 68 5.55 39.19 13.90
N THR A 69 6.27 38.08 14.07
CA THR A 69 7.12 37.52 13.01
C THR A 69 6.18 37.21 11.83
N PRO A 70 6.45 37.73 10.61
CA PRO A 70 5.61 37.38 9.48
C PRO A 70 5.66 35.86 9.29
N GLU A 71 4.47 35.24 9.20
CA GLU A 71 4.35 33.85 8.75
C GLU A 71 5.10 33.70 7.43
N PRO A 72 5.85 32.62 7.24
CA PRO A 72 6.53 32.38 5.98
C PRO A 72 5.47 32.32 4.88
N THR A 73 5.47 33.28 3.99
CA THR A 73 4.64 33.27 2.79
C THR A 73 4.98 31.99 2.02
N LYS A 74 4.02 31.05 1.94
CA LYS A 74 4.11 29.85 1.11
C LYS A 74 4.39 30.33 -0.31
N ALA A 75 5.51 29.91 -0.90
CA ALA A 75 5.81 30.23 -2.29
C ALA A 75 4.63 29.76 -3.16
N GLU A 76 4.15 30.61 -4.06
CA GLU A 76 3.11 30.19 -4.99
C GLU A 76 3.58 28.97 -5.78
N SER A 77 2.76 27.93 -5.80
CA SER A 77 3.03 26.73 -6.61
C SER A 77 3.09 27.15 -8.09
N LYS A 78 4.09 26.63 -8.81
CA LYS A 78 4.18 26.82 -10.27
C LYS A 78 3.23 25.91 -11.05
N TYR A 79 2.51 25.02 -10.35
CA TYR A 79 1.56 24.09 -10.91
C TYR A 79 0.14 24.51 -10.54
N GLU A 80 -0.77 24.35 -11.49
CA GLU A 80 -2.17 24.64 -11.31
C GLU A 80 -2.93 23.38 -10.92
N VAL A 81 -3.87 23.51 -9.99
CA VAL A 81 -4.79 22.44 -9.60
C VAL A 81 -6.13 22.73 -10.27
N PRO A 82 -6.51 22.03 -11.36
CA PRO A 82 -7.68 22.38 -12.16
C PRO A 82 -8.99 22.19 -11.40
N ASP A 83 -9.99 23.02 -11.75
CA ASP A 83 -11.39 22.80 -11.37
C ASP A 83 -12.06 21.96 -12.45
N ILE A 84 -12.58 20.81 -12.06
CA ILE A 84 -13.30 19.92 -12.98
C ILE A 84 -14.68 19.59 -12.45
N THR A 85 -15.61 19.29 -13.34
CA THR A 85 -16.96 18.84 -12.99
C THR A 85 -17.17 17.43 -13.50
N MET A 86 -17.56 16.51 -12.59
CA MET A 86 -17.97 15.15 -12.92
C MET A 86 -19.47 14.99 -12.71
N GLU A 87 -20.11 14.25 -13.59
CA GLU A 87 -21.51 13.87 -13.40
C GLU A 87 -21.60 12.89 -12.22
N ALA A 88 -22.32 13.29 -11.17
CA ALA A 88 -22.53 12.46 -10.00
C ALA A 88 -23.54 11.36 -10.29
N LYS A 89 -23.21 10.13 -9.86
CA LYS A 89 -24.10 8.98 -9.87
C LYS A 89 -24.86 8.88 -8.54
N GLU A 90 -26.02 8.25 -8.57
CA GLU A 90 -26.77 7.96 -7.35
C GLU A 90 -26.08 6.85 -6.56
N VAL A 91 -25.63 7.15 -5.35
CA VAL A 91 -24.97 6.19 -4.45
C VAL A 91 -26.00 5.73 -3.41
N PRO A 92 -26.15 4.42 -3.17
CA PRO A 92 -27.08 3.91 -2.16
C PRO A 92 -26.78 4.48 -0.76
N ASP A 93 -27.84 4.90 -0.05
CA ASP A 93 -27.73 5.39 1.32
C ASP A 93 -27.77 4.20 2.30
N THR A 94 -26.62 3.59 2.52
CA THR A 94 -26.44 2.47 3.44
C THR A 94 -25.25 2.69 4.37
N GLU A 95 -25.18 1.95 5.49
CA GLU A 95 -24.06 1.99 6.42
C GLU A 95 -22.72 1.72 5.70
N ALA A 96 -22.68 0.74 4.79
CA ALA A 96 -21.47 0.39 4.06
C ALA A 96 -20.96 1.53 3.15
N PHE A 97 -21.86 2.28 2.51
CA PHE A 97 -21.46 3.43 1.69
C PHE A 97 -21.08 4.64 2.54
N THR A 98 -21.74 4.85 3.68
CA THR A 98 -21.31 5.86 4.67
C THR A 98 -19.91 5.55 5.15
N PHE A 99 -19.63 4.30 5.52
CA PHE A 99 -18.32 3.83 5.93
C PHE A 99 -17.23 4.09 4.87
N VAL A 100 -17.47 3.65 3.62
CA VAL A 100 -16.51 3.85 2.52
C VAL A 100 -16.31 5.34 2.21
N LYS A 101 -17.37 6.15 2.35
CA LYS A 101 -17.27 7.60 2.19
C LYS A 101 -16.39 8.25 3.27
N GLU A 102 -16.47 7.80 4.52
CA GLU A 102 -15.66 8.30 5.65
C GLU A 102 -14.19 7.92 5.53
N MET A 103 -13.86 6.86 4.80
CA MET A 103 -12.48 6.53 4.45
C MET A 103 -11.80 7.63 3.62
N LYS A 104 -12.58 8.50 2.96
CA LYS A 104 -12.17 9.65 2.12
C LYS A 104 -11.19 9.25 1.03
N ILE A 105 -9.89 9.51 1.26
CA ILE A 105 -8.79 9.15 0.38
C ILE A 105 -7.70 8.44 1.18
N GLY A 106 -7.08 7.43 0.58
CA GLY A 106 -6.03 6.64 1.18
C GLY A 106 -4.66 6.82 0.54
N TRP A 107 -3.68 6.37 1.28
CA TRP A 107 -2.27 6.30 0.90
C TRP A 107 -1.73 4.91 1.22
N ASN A 108 -0.93 4.32 0.32
CA ASN A 108 -0.30 3.03 0.55
C ASN A 108 1.09 3.19 1.15
N LEU A 109 1.38 2.43 2.20
CA LEU A 109 2.73 2.23 2.73
C LEU A 109 3.44 1.14 1.90
N GLY A 110 3.56 1.33 0.59
CA GLY A 110 4.10 0.34 -0.34
C GLY A 110 5.62 0.16 -0.25
N ASN A 111 6.11 -0.97 -0.71
CA ASN A 111 7.53 -1.37 -0.68
C ASN A 111 8.14 -1.38 0.74
N THR A 112 7.34 -1.68 1.75
CA THR A 112 7.72 -1.63 3.17
C THR A 112 7.54 -3.01 3.82
N LEU A 113 6.39 -3.28 4.42
CA LEU A 113 6.11 -4.59 5.03
C LEU A 113 5.69 -5.64 3.97
N ASP A 114 5.47 -5.22 2.75
CA ASP A 114 5.23 -6.06 1.58
C ASP A 114 6.53 -6.57 0.92
N ALA A 115 7.70 -6.07 1.32
CA ALA A 115 8.98 -6.59 0.81
C ALA A 115 9.10 -8.09 1.05
N SER A 116 9.39 -8.84 -0.01
CA SER A 116 9.42 -10.29 -0.01
C SER A 116 10.68 -10.86 -0.64
N ASP A 117 10.96 -12.13 -0.39
CA ASP A 117 12.05 -12.91 -0.98
C ASP A 117 13.46 -12.31 -0.82
N CYS A 118 13.64 -11.49 0.21
CA CYS A 118 14.92 -10.89 0.57
C CYS A 118 15.84 -11.93 1.27
N THR A 119 16.08 -13.07 0.66
CA THR A 119 16.77 -14.23 1.23
C THR A 119 18.22 -13.98 1.66
N TRP A 120 18.81 -12.85 1.28
CA TRP A 120 20.12 -12.39 1.75
C TRP A 120 20.08 -11.77 3.15
N LEU A 121 18.90 -11.49 3.70
CA LEU A 121 18.74 -10.94 5.04
C LEU A 121 18.67 -12.07 6.07
N THR A 122 19.34 -11.86 7.20
CA THR A 122 19.32 -12.78 8.36
C THR A 122 18.45 -12.25 9.51
N ASP A 123 18.09 -10.99 9.47
CA ASP A 123 17.25 -10.29 10.44
C ASP A 123 15.93 -9.95 9.74
N GLU A 124 14.85 -10.56 10.19
CA GLU A 124 13.54 -10.43 9.56
C GLU A 124 12.99 -9.01 9.59
N LEU A 125 13.32 -8.21 10.63
CA LEU A 125 12.89 -6.81 10.69
C LEU A 125 13.53 -5.92 9.62
N LYS A 126 14.60 -6.37 8.97
CA LYS A 126 15.21 -5.65 7.84
C LYS A 126 14.43 -5.76 6.54
N TYR A 127 13.48 -6.69 6.44
CA TYR A 127 12.57 -6.74 5.31
C TYR A 127 11.83 -5.42 5.15
N GLU A 128 11.35 -4.80 6.23
CA GLU A 128 10.64 -3.52 6.19
C GLU A 128 11.38 -2.42 5.40
N SER A 129 12.69 -2.40 5.44
CA SER A 129 13.50 -1.40 4.73
C SER A 129 14.21 -1.95 3.48
N ALA A 130 13.99 -3.20 3.13
CA ALA A 130 14.76 -3.85 2.06
C ALA A 130 14.54 -3.21 0.69
N TRP A 131 13.31 -2.78 0.39
CA TRP A 131 12.97 -2.18 -0.90
C TRP A 131 12.93 -0.66 -0.86
N CYS A 132 12.40 -0.06 0.20
CA CYS A 132 12.24 1.40 0.29
C CYS A 132 13.39 2.13 1.03
N GLY A 133 14.27 1.38 1.71
CA GLY A 133 15.43 1.94 2.43
C GLY A 133 15.11 2.65 3.75
N VAL A 134 13.86 2.61 4.22
CA VAL A 134 13.39 3.39 5.38
C VAL A 134 12.51 2.52 6.28
N ILE A 135 12.66 2.68 7.59
CA ILE A 135 11.78 2.09 8.60
C ILE A 135 10.65 3.09 8.91
N THR A 136 9.41 2.59 9.01
CA THR A 136 8.24 3.40 9.31
C THR A 136 8.31 3.98 10.72
N THR A 137 7.94 5.25 10.84
CA THR A 137 7.95 5.99 12.11
C THR A 137 6.61 6.68 12.35
N PRO A 138 6.22 6.96 13.61
CA PRO A 138 5.02 7.74 13.91
C PRO A 138 4.99 9.08 13.17
N ARG A 139 6.13 9.76 13.06
CA ARG A 139 6.25 11.03 12.34
C ARG A 139 5.85 10.93 10.87
N LEU A 140 6.16 9.82 10.19
CA LEU A 140 5.74 9.61 8.81
C LEU A 140 4.22 9.50 8.73
N ILE A 141 3.60 8.71 9.62
CA ILE A 141 2.14 8.51 9.64
C ILE A 141 1.43 9.84 9.97
N THR A 142 1.90 10.59 10.97
CA THR A 142 1.38 11.93 11.27
C THR A 142 1.45 12.85 10.04
N ALA A 143 2.58 12.86 9.30
CA ALA A 143 2.71 13.69 8.10
C ALA A 143 1.72 13.29 6.98
N VAL A 144 1.40 11.99 6.86
CA VAL A 144 0.38 11.50 5.92
C VAL A 144 -1.01 11.97 6.36
N LYS A 145 -1.34 11.85 7.66
CA LYS A 145 -2.61 12.31 8.22
C LYS A 145 -2.79 13.83 8.07
N GLU A 146 -1.77 14.60 8.41
CA GLU A 146 -1.78 16.08 8.31
C GLU A 146 -1.95 16.58 6.87
N ALA A 147 -1.52 15.81 5.88
CA ALA A 147 -1.75 16.11 4.47
C ALA A 147 -3.21 15.90 4.01
N GLY A 148 -4.05 15.28 4.85
CA GLY A 148 -5.48 15.07 4.59
C GLY A 148 -5.88 13.62 4.26
N PHE A 149 -4.93 12.69 4.19
CA PHE A 149 -5.26 11.27 4.01
C PHE A 149 -5.97 10.73 5.26
N ASN A 150 -7.12 10.09 5.06
CA ASN A 150 -7.90 9.53 6.16
C ASN A 150 -7.80 8.00 6.24
N THR A 151 -7.22 7.37 5.23
CA THR A 151 -7.00 5.92 5.13
C THR A 151 -5.54 5.64 4.83
N ILE A 152 -5.01 4.60 5.46
CA ILE A 152 -3.72 4.04 5.09
C ILE A 152 -3.89 2.56 4.73
N ARG A 153 -3.40 2.14 3.57
CA ARG A 153 -3.28 0.72 3.25
C ARG A 153 -1.85 0.28 3.60
N ILE A 154 -1.76 -0.77 4.40
CA ILE A 154 -0.51 -1.35 4.90
C ILE A 154 -0.37 -2.73 4.26
N PRO A 155 0.28 -2.82 3.08
CA PRO A 155 0.56 -4.08 2.43
C PRO A 155 1.55 -4.90 3.27
N VAL A 156 1.27 -6.20 3.47
CA VAL A 156 2.14 -7.11 4.23
C VAL A 156 2.29 -8.44 3.52
N SER A 157 3.54 -8.85 3.29
CA SER A 157 3.90 -10.20 2.87
C SER A 157 4.23 -11.06 4.08
N TRP A 158 3.58 -12.21 4.21
CA TRP A 158 3.68 -13.05 5.40
C TRP A 158 4.54 -14.29 5.20
N HIS A 159 4.60 -14.83 3.98
CA HIS A 159 5.21 -16.12 3.69
C HIS A 159 6.67 -16.25 4.16
N ASN A 160 7.47 -15.20 4.03
CA ASN A 160 8.87 -15.20 4.49
C ASN A 160 9.01 -15.19 6.02
N HIS A 161 7.93 -14.95 6.73
CA HIS A 161 7.86 -14.83 8.18
C HIS A 161 7.03 -15.93 8.82
N THR A 162 6.78 -17.03 8.10
CA THR A 162 6.06 -18.20 8.58
C THR A 162 6.95 -19.41 8.73
N SER A 163 6.55 -20.37 9.57
CA SER A 163 7.27 -21.61 9.78
C SER A 163 6.36 -22.78 10.13
N GLY A 164 6.85 -24.00 9.87
CA GLY A 164 6.12 -25.23 10.17
C GLY A 164 4.95 -25.51 9.22
N GLU A 165 4.27 -26.63 9.46
CA GLU A 165 3.16 -27.09 8.62
C GLU A 165 1.92 -26.18 8.76
N ASP A 166 1.74 -25.54 9.91
CA ASP A 166 0.63 -24.63 10.20
C ASP A 166 0.95 -23.18 9.85
N PHE A 167 2.01 -22.90 9.12
CA PHE A 167 2.44 -21.55 8.72
C PHE A 167 2.41 -20.57 9.90
N THR A 168 3.00 -20.95 11.04
CA THR A 168 3.04 -20.09 12.23
C THR A 168 3.82 -18.82 11.94
N ILE A 169 3.16 -17.67 12.06
CA ILE A 169 3.76 -16.36 11.82
C ILE A 169 4.73 -16.04 12.97
N SER A 170 5.91 -15.51 12.63
CA SER A 170 6.87 -15.00 13.59
C SER A 170 6.23 -13.97 14.51
N GLU A 171 6.39 -14.16 15.83
CA GLU A 171 5.89 -13.19 16.82
C GLU A 171 6.57 -11.81 16.67
N VAL A 172 7.84 -11.78 16.24
CA VAL A 172 8.61 -10.55 16.04
C VAL A 172 8.05 -9.77 14.86
N TRP A 173 7.78 -10.46 13.72
CA TRP A 173 7.15 -9.83 12.56
C TRP A 173 5.73 -9.35 12.85
N MET A 174 4.91 -10.20 13.44
CA MET A 174 3.54 -9.85 13.84
C MET A 174 3.51 -8.64 14.79
N ALA A 175 4.45 -8.57 15.74
CA ALA A 175 4.55 -7.42 16.64
C ALA A 175 4.91 -6.13 15.89
N ARG A 176 5.81 -6.21 14.89
CA ARG A 176 6.18 -5.04 14.08
C ARG A 176 5.01 -4.57 13.19
N VAL A 177 4.32 -5.50 12.55
CA VAL A 177 3.11 -5.17 11.78
C VAL A 177 2.08 -4.48 12.67
N LYS A 178 1.84 -5.03 13.87
CA LYS A 178 0.92 -4.43 14.84
C LYS A 178 1.35 -3.01 15.24
N GLU A 179 2.63 -2.79 15.50
CA GLU A 179 3.16 -1.47 15.86
C GLU A 179 2.88 -0.44 14.75
N VAL A 180 3.05 -0.81 13.47
CA VAL A 180 2.76 0.08 12.34
C VAL A 180 1.26 0.35 12.19
N VAL A 181 0.42 -0.67 12.39
CA VAL A 181 -1.04 -0.51 12.44
C VAL A 181 -1.45 0.43 13.56
N ASP A 182 -0.89 0.25 14.78
CA ASP A 182 -1.17 1.10 15.93
C ASP A 182 -0.85 2.58 15.65
N MET A 183 0.28 2.87 15.00
CA MET A 183 0.64 4.25 14.62
C MET A 183 -0.45 4.94 13.80
N ALA A 184 -1.11 4.21 12.90
CA ALA A 184 -2.17 4.76 12.06
C ALA A 184 -3.51 4.86 12.80
N ILE A 185 -3.85 3.85 13.60
CA ILE A 185 -5.07 3.86 14.43
C ILE A 185 -5.00 4.98 15.48
N ASP A 186 -3.84 5.21 16.11
CA ASP A 186 -3.65 6.30 17.08
C ASP A 186 -3.85 7.70 16.47
N GLU A 187 -3.60 7.86 15.16
CA GLU A 187 -3.91 9.09 14.41
C GLU A 187 -5.38 9.14 13.95
N GLY A 188 -6.21 8.16 14.30
CA GLY A 188 -7.62 8.06 13.90
C GLY A 188 -7.79 7.85 12.40
N MET A 189 -6.91 7.08 11.77
CA MET A 189 -7.02 6.70 10.36
C MET A 189 -7.73 5.36 10.21
N TYR A 190 -8.40 5.18 9.08
CA TYR A 190 -8.78 3.85 8.61
C TYR A 190 -7.54 3.10 8.13
N VAL A 191 -7.45 1.81 8.44
CA VAL A 191 -6.31 0.96 8.08
C VAL A 191 -6.81 -0.23 7.28
N ILE A 192 -6.22 -0.47 6.10
CA ILE A 192 -6.43 -1.68 5.31
C ILE A 192 -5.20 -2.55 5.46
N LEU A 193 -5.37 -3.75 6.01
CA LEU A 193 -4.30 -4.75 6.22
C LEU A 193 -4.59 -5.98 5.37
N ASN A 194 -3.57 -6.52 4.66
CA ASN A 194 -3.77 -7.59 3.71
C ASN A 194 -2.73 -8.73 3.78
N VAL A 195 -2.92 -9.71 2.90
CA VAL A 195 -1.94 -10.70 2.47
C VAL A 195 -1.47 -10.29 1.06
N HIS A 196 -0.18 -9.88 0.92
CA HIS A 196 0.26 -9.13 -0.26
C HIS A 196 1.00 -9.99 -1.31
N HIS A 197 2.32 -10.19 -1.20
CA HIS A 197 3.12 -10.92 -2.20
C HIS A 197 3.29 -12.42 -1.86
N ASP A 198 2.26 -13.04 -1.35
CA ASP A 198 2.27 -14.45 -0.94
C ASP A 198 1.82 -15.39 -2.08
N VAL A 199 1.71 -14.87 -3.31
CA VAL A 199 1.28 -15.63 -4.49
C VAL A 199 2.42 -16.49 -5.00
N ASP A 200 2.47 -17.74 -4.54
CA ASP A 200 3.45 -18.76 -4.93
C ASP A 200 2.84 -20.14 -4.75
N THR A 201 3.31 -21.13 -5.50
CA THR A 201 2.82 -22.52 -5.44
C THR A 201 3.07 -23.21 -4.09
N ALA A 202 3.98 -22.70 -3.29
CA ALA A 202 4.26 -23.18 -1.93
C ALA A 202 3.31 -22.60 -0.88
N TYR A 203 2.65 -21.48 -1.17
CA TYR A 203 1.79 -20.76 -0.24
C TYR A 203 0.36 -20.69 -0.77
N TYR A 204 -0.01 -19.67 -1.57
CA TYR A 204 -1.26 -19.70 -2.30
C TYR A 204 -1.05 -19.42 -3.80
N TYR A 205 -1.66 -20.23 -4.64
CA TYR A 205 -1.62 -20.07 -6.08
C TYR A 205 -2.98 -20.47 -6.67
N PRO A 206 -3.60 -19.61 -7.52
CA PRO A 206 -5.00 -19.77 -7.89
C PRO A 206 -5.19 -20.77 -9.04
N THR A 207 -4.88 -22.04 -8.80
CA THR A 207 -5.20 -23.15 -9.71
C THR A 207 -5.73 -24.34 -8.93
N THR A 208 -6.57 -25.15 -9.56
CA THR A 208 -7.12 -26.37 -8.95
C THR A 208 -6.04 -27.30 -8.41
N GLU A 209 -4.87 -27.37 -9.06
CA GLU A 209 -3.74 -28.18 -8.62
C GLU A 209 -3.20 -27.75 -7.24
N HIS A 210 -3.21 -26.45 -6.95
CA HIS A 210 -2.64 -25.88 -5.71
C HIS A 210 -3.72 -25.48 -4.70
N LEU A 211 -5.02 -25.68 -5.00
CA LEU A 211 -6.12 -25.13 -4.23
C LEU A 211 -6.11 -25.58 -2.77
N ASP A 212 -5.86 -26.87 -2.49
CA ASP A 212 -5.85 -27.38 -1.12
C ASP A 212 -4.71 -26.78 -0.29
N THR A 213 -3.50 -26.69 -0.85
CA THR A 213 -2.37 -26.01 -0.20
C THR A 213 -2.68 -24.55 0.06
N SER A 214 -3.22 -23.87 -0.93
CA SER A 214 -3.57 -22.45 -0.86
C SER A 214 -4.62 -22.15 0.22
N LYS A 215 -5.64 -22.99 0.29
CA LYS A 215 -6.68 -22.89 1.34
C LYS A 215 -6.10 -23.12 2.73
N HIS A 216 -5.22 -24.10 2.88
CA HIS A 216 -4.56 -24.37 4.15
C HIS A 216 -3.71 -23.17 4.58
N TYR A 217 -2.86 -22.65 3.69
CA TYR A 217 -2.05 -21.46 3.95
C TYR A 217 -2.91 -20.29 4.41
N LEU A 218 -3.91 -19.90 3.61
CA LEU A 218 -4.76 -18.75 3.91
C LEU A 218 -5.56 -18.92 5.19
N SER A 219 -6.06 -20.13 5.47
CA SER A 219 -6.75 -20.42 6.74
C SER A 219 -5.84 -20.21 7.94
N CYS A 220 -4.60 -20.71 7.88
CA CYS A 220 -3.63 -20.58 8.96
C CYS A 220 -3.20 -19.12 9.19
N VAL A 221 -2.86 -18.41 8.11
CA VAL A 221 -2.36 -17.03 8.18
C VAL A 221 -3.48 -16.07 8.62
N TRP A 222 -4.66 -16.14 7.99
CA TRP A 222 -5.77 -15.26 8.33
C TRP A 222 -6.30 -15.48 9.75
N LYS A 223 -6.32 -16.72 10.22
CA LYS A 223 -6.68 -17.00 11.62
C LYS A 223 -5.76 -16.24 12.59
N GLN A 224 -4.45 -16.33 12.39
CA GLN A 224 -3.46 -15.68 13.27
C GLN A 224 -3.54 -14.15 13.20
N ILE A 225 -3.70 -13.59 11.98
CA ILE A 225 -3.89 -12.15 11.80
C ILE A 225 -5.17 -11.71 12.50
N ALA A 226 -6.29 -12.36 12.23
CA ALA A 226 -7.58 -11.99 12.79
C ALA A 226 -7.61 -12.11 14.31
N GLU A 227 -7.01 -13.16 14.90
CA GLU A 227 -6.87 -13.29 16.36
C GLU A 227 -6.02 -12.15 16.95
N LYS A 228 -4.93 -11.75 16.30
CA LYS A 228 -4.04 -10.68 16.76
C LYS A 228 -4.73 -9.32 16.80
N PHE A 229 -5.60 -9.07 15.83
CA PHE A 229 -6.27 -7.78 15.66
C PHE A 229 -7.76 -7.82 16.03
N ALA A 230 -8.19 -8.81 16.83
CA ALA A 230 -9.60 -9.05 17.16
C ALA A 230 -10.31 -7.86 17.80
N ASP A 231 -9.61 -7.13 18.67
CA ASP A 231 -10.19 -6.05 19.49
C ASP A 231 -10.19 -4.68 18.79
N TYR A 232 -9.60 -4.56 17.59
CA TYR A 232 -9.64 -3.33 16.80
C TYR A 232 -11.05 -3.08 16.29
N ASP A 233 -11.51 -1.83 16.36
CA ASP A 233 -12.82 -1.42 15.88
C ASP A 233 -12.92 -1.40 14.34
N GLU A 234 -13.95 -0.76 13.80
CA GLU A 234 -14.19 -0.69 12.35
C GLU A 234 -13.16 0.10 11.56
N HIS A 235 -12.28 0.88 12.21
CA HIS A 235 -11.18 1.55 11.52
C HIS A 235 -10.17 0.56 10.92
N LEU A 236 -10.10 -0.68 11.42
CA LEU A 236 -9.29 -1.72 10.78
C LEU A 236 -10.13 -2.57 9.84
N ILE A 237 -9.74 -2.58 8.58
CA ILE A 237 -10.33 -3.36 7.48
C ILE A 237 -9.33 -4.44 7.08
N PHE A 238 -9.80 -5.64 6.78
CA PHE A 238 -8.98 -6.69 6.18
C PHE A 238 -9.20 -6.77 4.67
N GLU A 239 -8.15 -7.01 3.91
CA GLU A 239 -8.22 -7.32 2.49
C GLU A 239 -7.68 -8.73 2.27
N THR A 240 -8.52 -9.64 1.81
CA THR A 240 -8.26 -11.08 1.81
C THR A 240 -7.00 -11.49 1.07
N LEU A 241 -6.76 -10.88 -0.07
CA LEU A 241 -5.63 -11.09 -0.99
C LEU A 241 -5.28 -9.75 -1.64
N ASN A 242 -4.05 -9.61 -2.13
CA ASN A 242 -3.63 -8.42 -2.89
C ASN A 242 -4.05 -8.55 -4.37
N GLU A 243 -3.24 -9.20 -5.18
CA GLU A 243 -3.41 -9.38 -6.63
C GLU A 243 -3.28 -10.87 -6.97
N PRO A 244 -4.31 -11.68 -6.67
CA PRO A 244 -4.28 -13.10 -6.93
C PRO A 244 -4.26 -13.37 -8.44
N ARG A 245 -3.16 -13.96 -8.93
CA ARG A 245 -2.95 -14.20 -10.35
C ARG A 245 -2.04 -15.40 -10.60
N MET A 246 -2.01 -15.88 -11.83
CA MET A 246 -1.12 -16.97 -12.24
C MET A 246 0.28 -16.44 -12.60
N ILE A 247 1.10 -16.15 -11.58
CA ILE A 247 2.48 -15.65 -11.75
C ILE A 247 3.27 -16.57 -12.67
N GLY A 248 4.02 -16.00 -13.62
CA GLY A 248 4.85 -16.71 -14.58
C GLY A 248 4.09 -17.33 -15.75
N SER A 249 2.77 -17.19 -15.81
CA SER A 249 1.97 -17.64 -16.95
C SER A 249 1.83 -16.56 -18.02
N ASN A 250 1.34 -16.96 -19.22
CA ASN A 250 1.01 -15.98 -20.27
C ASN A 250 -0.19 -15.09 -19.90
N TYR A 251 -0.89 -15.43 -18.85
CA TYR A 251 -2.11 -14.74 -18.39
C TYR A 251 -1.89 -14.03 -17.04
N GLU A 252 -0.66 -13.80 -16.64
CA GLU A 252 -0.34 -13.20 -15.36
C GLU A 252 -1.07 -11.86 -15.13
N TRP A 253 -1.05 -10.98 -16.14
CA TRP A 253 -1.56 -9.60 -16.04
C TRP A 253 -2.81 -9.34 -16.87
N TRP A 254 -3.47 -10.37 -17.39
CA TRP A 254 -4.68 -10.20 -18.17
C TRP A 254 -5.49 -11.49 -18.24
N ILE A 255 -6.77 -11.39 -18.54
CA ILE A 255 -7.70 -12.51 -18.60
C ILE A 255 -8.18 -12.72 -20.05
N ASP A 256 -8.12 -13.96 -20.52
CA ASP A 256 -8.93 -14.40 -21.66
C ASP A 256 -10.18 -15.15 -21.12
N PRO A 257 -11.39 -14.56 -21.27
CA PRO A 257 -12.60 -15.16 -20.71
C PRO A 257 -12.97 -16.51 -21.36
N ASN A 258 -12.33 -16.85 -22.49
CA ASN A 258 -12.55 -18.15 -23.17
C ASN A 258 -11.48 -19.19 -22.80
N ASN A 259 -10.40 -18.80 -22.12
CA ASN A 259 -9.34 -19.72 -21.72
C ASN A 259 -9.70 -20.48 -20.45
N GLU A 260 -9.54 -21.81 -20.47
CA GLU A 260 -9.91 -22.66 -19.34
C GLU A 260 -9.04 -22.42 -18.10
N SER A 261 -7.74 -22.11 -18.28
CA SER A 261 -6.89 -21.78 -17.14
C SER A 261 -7.27 -20.48 -16.46
N CYS A 262 -7.75 -19.48 -17.23
CA CYS A 262 -8.26 -18.24 -16.66
C CYS A 262 -9.58 -18.50 -15.89
N LYS A 263 -10.46 -19.35 -16.42
CA LYS A 263 -11.70 -19.72 -15.72
C LYS A 263 -11.43 -20.49 -14.44
N ASP A 264 -10.48 -21.44 -14.49
CA ASP A 264 -10.02 -22.19 -13.33
C ASP A 264 -9.45 -21.24 -12.25
N ALA A 265 -8.57 -20.33 -12.64
CA ALA A 265 -7.98 -19.36 -11.71
C ALA A 265 -9.04 -18.47 -11.07
N ILE A 266 -10.00 -17.95 -11.81
CA ILE A 266 -11.09 -17.13 -11.27
C ILE A 266 -11.95 -17.94 -10.29
N SER A 267 -12.25 -19.21 -10.61
CA SER A 267 -12.97 -20.10 -9.70
C SER A 267 -12.19 -20.34 -8.40
N CYS A 268 -10.89 -20.61 -8.52
CA CYS A 268 -10.02 -20.79 -7.36
C CYS A 268 -9.95 -19.52 -6.51
N ILE A 269 -9.83 -18.33 -7.11
CA ILE A 269 -9.81 -17.06 -6.38
C ILE A 269 -11.08 -16.85 -5.58
N ASN A 270 -12.26 -17.18 -6.13
CA ASN A 270 -13.51 -17.12 -5.37
C ASN A 270 -13.47 -18.03 -4.12
N GLU A 271 -12.92 -19.25 -4.25
CA GLU A 271 -12.77 -20.17 -3.12
C GLU A 271 -11.72 -19.71 -2.11
N LEU A 272 -10.62 -19.11 -2.56
CA LEU A 272 -9.57 -18.56 -1.70
C LEU A 272 -10.09 -17.36 -0.90
N ASN A 273 -10.84 -16.47 -1.53
CA ASN A 273 -11.53 -15.36 -0.85
C ASN A 273 -12.54 -15.89 0.20
N GLN A 274 -13.31 -16.94 -0.12
CA GLN A 274 -14.21 -17.57 0.85
C GLN A 274 -13.44 -18.15 2.02
N THR A 275 -12.33 -18.84 1.76
CA THR A 275 -11.49 -19.44 2.80
C THR A 275 -10.92 -18.40 3.75
N ALA A 276 -10.39 -17.29 3.22
CA ALA A 276 -9.88 -16.18 4.02
C ALA A 276 -11.00 -15.55 4.86
N LEU A 277 -12.14 -15.27 4.26
CA LEU A 277 -13.31 -14.72 4.96
C LEU A 277 -13.77 -15.63 6.09
N ASP A 278 -13.91 -16.94 5.84
CA ASP A 278 -14.34 -17.91 6.83
C ASP A 278 -13.37 -17.98 8.02
N ALA A 279 -12.06 -17.93 7.74
CA ALA A 279 -11.04 -17.89 8.78
C ALA A 279 -11.14 -16.63 9.64
N ILE A 280 -11.37 -15.46 9.03
CA ILE A 280 -11.59 -14.19 9.72
C ILE A 280 -12.85 -14.26 10.59
N ARG A 281 -13.99 -14.66 10.03
CA ARG A 281 -15.30 -14.72 10.70
C ARG A 281 -15.35 -15.73 11.86
N ALA A 282 -14.51 -16.77 11.81
CA ALA A 282 -14.42 -17.77 12.87
C ALA A 282 -13.72 -17.28 14.13
N THR A 283 -13.06 -16.13 14.10
CA THR A 283 -12.35 -15.57 15.25
C THR A 283 -13.25 -14.65 16.08
N ALA A 284 -12.81 -14.33 17.30
CA ALA A 284 -13.56 -13.54 18.26
C ALA A 284 -13.40 -12.00 18.04
N GLY A 285 -13.85 -11.22 19.01
CA GLY A 285 -13.75 -9.76 19.03
C GLY A 285 -14.68 -9.11 17.99
N ASN A 286 -14.17 -8.16 17.22
CA ASN A 286 -14.92 -7.41 16.20
C ASN A 286 -14.90 -8.09 14.81
N ASN A 287 -14.16 -9.18 14.65
CA ASN A 287 -14.00 -9.87 13.37
C ASN A 287 -15.29 -10.46 12.78
N PRO A 288 -16.27 -10.93 13.56
CA PRO A 288 -17.56 -11.37 13.02
C PRO A 288 -18.31 -10.32 12.20
N THR A 289 -18.03 -9.02 12.41
CA THR A 289 -18.69 -7.90 11.71
C THR A 289 -17.73 -6.92 11.05
N ARG A 290 -16.43 -7.22 11.03
CA ARG A 290 -15.39 -6.38 10.40
C ARG A 290 -15.64 -6.26 8.90
N TYR A 291 -15.37 -5.07 8.33
CA TYR A 291 -15.35 -4.90 6.89
C TYR A 291 -14.20 -5.68 6.26
N VAL A 292 -14.49 -6.40 5.18
CA VAL A 292 -13.51 -7.21 4.45
C VAL A 292 -13.54 -6.85 2.97
N MET A 293 -12.38 -6.48 2.43
CA MET A 293 -12.16 -6.22 1.02
C MET A 293 -11.80 -7.52 0.30
N VAL A 294 -12.35 -7.69 -0.91
CA VAL A 294 -12.27 -8.92 -1.69
C VAL A 294 -11.90 -8.61 -3.13
N PRO A 295 -10.73 -9.03 -3.63
CA PRO A 295 -10.30 -8.81 -5.00
C PRO A 295 -10.81 -9.89 -5.96
N GLY A 296 -10.98 -9.51 -7.24
CA GLY A 296 -11.02 -10.44 -8.35
C GLY A 296 -9.62 -10.83 -8.82
N TYR A 297 -9.53 -11.45 -10.01
CA TYR A 297 -8.24 -11.79 -10.63
C TYR A 297 -7.38 -10.54 -10.79
N ASP A 298 -6.12 -10.61 -10.30
CA ASP A 298 -5.15 -9.52 -10.36
C ASP A 298 -5.64 -8.21 -9.70
N ALA A 299 -6.65 -8.28 -8.84
CA ALA A 299 -7.43 -7.13 -8.36
C ALA A 299 -7.82 -6.14 -9.48
N SER A 300 -7.65 -6.49 -10.74
CA SER A 300 -7.89 -5.61 -11.88
C SER A 300 -9.38 -5.32 -12.07
N PRO A 301 -9.73 -4.19 -12.73
CA PRO A 301 -11.11 -3.93 -13.14
C PRO A 301 -11.69 -5.07 -13.97
N ASP A 302 -10.92 -5.63 -14.92
CA ASP A 302 -11.36 -6.76 -15.75
C ASP A 302 -11.60 -8.03 -14.91
N GLY A 303 -10.78 -8.26 -13.90
CA GLY A 303 -10.95 -9.35 -12.93
C GLY A 303 -12.23 -9.21 -12.13
N ALA A 304 -12.48 -8.02 -11.57
CA ALA A 304 -13.70 -7.73 -10.83
C ALA A 304 -14.95 -7.75 -11.73
N LEU A 305 -14.83 -7.32 -12.99
CA LEU A 305 -15.93 -7.29 -13.96
C LEU A 305 -16.15 -8.62 -14.69
N ASN A 306 -15.29 -9.63 -14.47
CA ASN A 306 -15.46 -10.92 -15.10
C ASN A 306 -16.73 -11.64 -14.58
N ALA A 307 -17.48 -12.26 -15.48
CA ALA A 307 -18.72 -12.94 -15.12
C ALA A 307 -18.54 -14.12 -14.15
N GLY A 308 -17.34 -14.72 -14.11
CA GLY A 308 -16.98 -15.79 -13.19
C GLY A 308 -16.62 -15.29 -11.78
N PHE A 309 -16.34 -14.02 -11.60
CA PHE A 309 -16.05 -13.45 -10.27
C PHE A 309 -17.33 -13.32 -9.45
N SER A 310 -17.29 -13.79 -8.23
CA SER A 310 -18.37 -13.67 -7.24
C SER A 310 -17.80 -13.36 -5.85
N LEU A 311 -18.48 -12.50 -5.12
CA LEU A 311 -18.18 -12.28 -3.72
C LEU A 311 -18.44 -13.55 -2.90
N PRO A 312 -17.66 -13.81 -1.86
CA PRO A 312 -17.91 -14.91 -0.94
C PRO A 312 -19.23 -14.74 -0.20
N LYS A 313 -19.76 -15.83 0.31
CA LYS A 313 -20.91 -15.81 1.21
C LYS A 313 -20.45 -15.35 2.59
N ASP A 314 -21.03 -14.28 3.08
CA ASP A 314 -20.70 -13.73 4.39
C ASP A 314 -21.83 -13.98 5.39
N SER A 315 -21.46 -14.29 6.63
CA SER A 315 -22.39 -14.34 7.77
C SER A 315 -22.79 -12.94 8.27
N ALA A 316 -22.00 -11.91 7.95
CA ALA A 316 -22.28 -10.51 8.26
C ALA A 316 -22.91 -9.81 7.06
N GLU A 317 -24.03 -9.11 7.27
CA GLU A 317 -24.71 -8.36 6.23
C GLU A 317 -23.94 -7.07 5.88
N ASN A 318 -23.77 -6.80 4.58
CA ASN A 318 -23.20 -5.55 4.06
C ASN A 318 -21.78 -5.21 4.58
N LYS A 319 -20.97 -6.22 4.88
CA LYS A 319 -19.60 -6.04 5.39
C LYS A 319 -18.51 -6.40 4.37
N LEU A 320 -18.90 -6.66 3.10
CA LEU A 320 -17.94 -6.91 2.01
C LEU A 320 -17.78 -5.67 1.13
N ILE A 321 -16.56 -5.44 0.69
CA ILE A 321 -16.15 -4.37 -0.22
C ILE A 321 -15.39 -5.02 -1.37
N VAL A 322 -15.67 -4.64 -2.62
CA VAL A 322 -14.85 -5.09 -3.76
C VAL A 322 -13.54 -4.31 -3.78
N SER A 323 -12.41 -5.01 -3.76
CA SER A 323 -11.09 -4.43 -3.92
C SER A 323 -10.69 -4.42 -5.40
N VAL A 324 -10.20 -3.26 -5.87
CA VAL A 324 -9.74 -3.06 -7.25
C VAL A 324 -8.43 -2.28 -7.24
N HIS A 325 -7.50 -2.68 -8.11
CA HIS A 325 -6.28 -1.93 -8.43
C HIS A 325 -6.37 -1.43 -9.86
N ALA A 326 -6.17 -0.13 -10.10
CA ALA A 326 -6.42 0.45 -11.39
C ALA A 326 -5.43 1.56 -11.77
N TYR A 327 -4.31 1.18 -12.34
CA TYR A 327 -3.32 2.09 -12.91
C TYR A 327 -3.71 2.48 -14.35
N THR A 328 -4.83 3.18 -14.47
CA THR A 328 -5.52 3.47 -15.74
C THR A 328 -5.69 4.98 -15.93
N PRO A 329 -5.40 5.56 -17.12
CA PRO A 329 -4.97 4.91 -18.37
C PRO A 329 -3.56 4.32 -18.28
N TYR A 330 -3.40 3.05 -18.69
CA TYR A 330 -2.17 2.29 -18.52
C TYR A 330 -0.92 3.00 -19.09
N ASP A 331 -1.00 3.53 -20.30
CA ASP A 331 0.14 4.20 -20.95
C ASP A 331 0.60 5.46 -20.21
N PHE A 332 -0.29 6.14 -19.47
CA PHE A 332 0.07 7.27 -18.63
C PHE A 332 0.49 6.82 -17.23
N ALA A 333 -0.34 6.00 -16.59
CA ALA A 333 -0.22 5.69 -15.19
C ALA A 333 0.94 4.72 -14.88
N LEU A 334 1.08 3.63 -15.64
CA LEU A 334 1.99 2.53 -15.33
C LEU A 334 3.07 2.28 -16.37
N ASN A 335 2.77 2.30 -17.68
CA ASN A 335 3.70 1.96 -18.74
C ASN A 335 4.88 2.94 -18.79
N GLU A 336 6.11 2.46 -18.55
CA GLU A 336 7.33 3.27 -18.59
C GLU A 336 7.56 3.95 -19.94
N GLY A 337 7.35 3.21 -21.03
CA GLY A 337 7.49 3.71 -22.40
C GLY A 337 6.26 4.42 -22.94
N GLY A 338 5.20 4.54 -22.14
CA GLY A 338 3.96 5.20 -22.53
C GLY A 338 4.03 6.72 -22.49
N THR A 339 2.88 7.37 -22.67
CA THR A 339 2.79 8.83 -22.65
C THR A 339 3.13 9.40 -21.27
N ASN A 340 3.74 10.58 -21.25
CA ASN A 340 3.90 11.41 -20.05
C ASN A 340 2.86 12.55 -19.99
N LYS A 341 1.82 12.50 -20.86
CA LYS A 341 0.79 13.52 -20.98
C LYS A 341 -0.57 13.02 -20.55
N PHE A 342 -1.24 13.82 -19.73
CA PHE A 342 -2.62 13.68 -19.35
C PHE A 342 -3.22 15.09 -19.23
N ASP A 343 -4.41 15.28 -19.76
CA ASP A 343 -5.12 16.55 -19.73
C ASP A 343 -6.54 16.32 -19.23
N SER A 344 -6.87 16.92 -18.09
CA SER A 344 -8.20 16.82 -17.47
C SER A 344 -9.32 17.45 -18.28
N ASP A 345 -9.00 18.34 -19.25
CA ASP A 345 -9.95 18.90 -20.22
C ASP A 345 -10.12 18.02 -21.45
N ASN A 346 -9.23 17.05 -21.65
CA ASN A 346 -9.32 16.10 -22.75
C ASN A 346 -10.31 14.97 -22.41
N ALA A 347 -11.48 15.00 -23.07
CA ALA A 347 -12.51 13.98 -22.86
C ALA A 347 -12.06 12.53 -23.13
N SER A 348 -11.00 12.30 -23.91
CA SER A 348 -10.44 10.96 -24.14
C SER A 348 -9.66 10.45 -22.94
N ASP A 349 -8.83 11.32 -22.34
CA ASP A 349 -8.04 10.99 -21.16
C ASP A 349 -8.94 10.73 -19.97
N VAL A 350 -9.93 11.60 -19.76
CA VAL A 350 -10.94 11.44 -18.70
C VAL A 350 -11.77 10.17 -18.88
N ARG A 351 -12.16 9.80 -20.13
CA ARG A 351 -12.87 8.55 -20.39
C ARG A 351 -12.03 7.30 -20.08
N GLY A 352 -10.71 7.40 -20.20
CA GLY A 352 -9.81 6.33 -19.76
C GLY A 352 -10.01 5.99 -18.27
N ILE A 353 -10.34 7.00 -17.44
CA ILE A 353 -10.61 6.82 -16.01
C ILE A 353 -12.09 6.47 -15.77
N THR A 354 -13.02 7.27 -16.30
CA THR A 354 -14.45 7.12 -15.99
C THR A 354 -15.04 5.84 -16.56
N GLY A 355 -14.49 5.32 -17.65
CA GLY A 355 -15.04 4.17 -18.37
C GLY A 355 -15.08 2.88 -17.53
N PHE A 356 -13.99 2.53 -16.86
CA PHE A 356 -13.99 1.35 -15.98
C PHE A 356 -14.76 1.62 -14.67
N MET A 357 -14.69 2.84 -14.15
CA MET A 357 -15.43 3.22 -12.95
C MET A 357 -16.95 3.18 -13.16
N ASP A 358 -17.44 3.52 -14.35
CA ASP A 358 -18.85 3.38 -14.71
C ASP A 358 -19.29 1.91 -14.74
N GLN A 359 -18.44 1.02 -15.24
CA GLN A 359 -18.71 -0.42 -15.24
C GLN A 359 -18.73 -0.99 -13.82
N LEU A 360 -17.80 -0.58 -12.94
CA LEU A 360 -17.80 -0.95 -11.52
C LEU A 360 -19.05 -0.42 -10.82
N TYR A 361 -19.46 0.82 -11.10
CA TYR A 361 -20.69 1.39 -10.59
C TYR A 361 -21.91 0.56 -10.99
N ASP A 362 -22.07 0.24 -12.27
CA ASP A 362 -23.21 -0.52 -12.78
C ASP A 362 -23.27 -1.95 -12.22
N ARG A 363 -22.11 -2.60 -12.03
CA ARG A 363 -22.06 -3.98 -11.51
C ARG A 363 -22.23 -4.07 -10.00
N PHE A 364 -21.60 -3.18 -9.24
CA PHE A 364 -21.48 -3.29 -7.79
C PHE A 364 -22.23 -2.20 -7.04
N ILE A 365 -21.88 -0.93 -7.25
CA ILE A 365 -22.37 0.17 -6.40
C ILE A 365 -23.88 0.32 -6.51
N LYS A 366 -24.41 0.32 -7.72
CA LYS A 366 -25.84 0.35 -8.01
C LYS A 366 -26.61 -0.81 -7.37
N ASN A 367 -25.92 -1.92 -7.09
CA ASN A 367 -26.46 -3.11 -6.43
C ASN A 367 -26.11 -3.17 -4.94
N SER A 368 -25.78 -2.02 -4.32
CA SER A 368 -25.46 -1.86 -2.90
C SER A 368 -24.21 -2.59 -2.44
N ILE A 369 -23.23 -2.79 -3.32
CA ILE A 369 -21.93 -3.37 -3.00
C ILE A 369 -20.86 -2.27 -3.16
N PRO A 370 -20.22 -1.81 -2.08
CA PRO A 370 -19.20 -0.78 -2.16
C PRO A 370 -17.92 -1.27 -2.86
N VAL A 371 -17.20 -0.33 -3.47
CA VAL A 371 -15.93 -0.56 -4.15
C VAL A 371 -14.88 0.38 -3.58
N VAL A 372 -13.69 -0.15 -3.30
CA VAL A 372 -12.50 0.63 -2.98
C VAL A 372 -11.41 0.31 -4.00
N ILE A 373 -10.83 1.36 -4.59
CA ILE A 373 -9.63 1.22 -5.40
C ILE A 373 -8.44 1.25 -4.44
N GLY A 374 -7.96 0.04 -4.07
CA GLY A 374 -6.87 -0.16 -3.10
C GLY A 374 -5.53 0.35 -3.59
N GLU A 375 -5.34 0.37 -4.92
CA GLU A 375 -4.16 0.93 -5.54
C GLU A 375 -4.48 1.69 -6.82
N PHE A 376 -3.97 2.91 -6.91
CA PHE A 376 -3.88 3.70 -8.13
C PHE A 376 -2.69 4.66 -8.02
N GLY A 377 -2.26 5.21 -9.13
CA GLY A 377 -1.19 6.19 -9.17
C GLY A 377 -0.80 6.53 -10.60
N ALA A 378 0.15 7.46 -10.72
CA ALA A 378 0.81 7.76 -11.98
C ALA A 378 2.32 7.90 -11.75
N ARG A 379 3.12 7.13 -12.50
CA ARG A 379 4.59 7.16 -12.36
C ARG A 379 5.15 8.53 -12.72
N ALA A 380 6.19 8.93 -11.98
CA ALA A 380 7.02 10.06 -12.37
C ALA A 380 7.77 9.72 -13.66
N LYS A 381 7.46 10.44 -14.72
CA LYS A 381 8.14 10.44 -16.01
C LYS A 381 8.71 11.83 -16.26
N SER A 382 9.64 11.97 -17.21
CA SER A 382 10.29 13.25 -17.47
C SER A 382 9.30 14.42 -17.59
N GLY A 383 9.33 15.34 -16.64
CA GLY A 383 8.59 16.61 -16.68
C GLY A 383 7.08 16.53 -16.52
N ASN A 384 6.50 15.39 -16.06
CA ASN A 384 5.05 15.19 -16.02
C ASN A 384 4.36 15.57 -14.71
N VAL A 385 4.90 16.50 -13.92
CA VAL A 385 4.29 16.84 -12.62
C VAL A 385 2.91 17.45 -12.79
N GLN A 386 2.72 18.41 -13.73
CA GLN A 386 1.40 18.97 -14.01
C GLN A 386 0.42 17.90 -14.49
N ASP A 387 0.84 17.07 -15.43
CA ASP A 387 0.01 15.97 -15.95
C ASP A 387 -0.42 14.99 -14.82
N ARG A 388 0.43 14.77 -13.81
CA ARG A 388 0.11 13.97 -12.60
C ARG A 388 -0.87 14.71 -11.68
N VAL A 389 -0.79 16.03 -11.58
CA VAL A 389 -1.78 16.84 -10.85
C VAL A 389 -3.14 16.72 -11.51
N ASP A 390 -3.20 16.94 -12.83
CA ASP A 390 -4.44 16.86 -13.63
C ASP A 390 -5.08 15.47 -13.53
N PHE A 391 -4.26 14.42 -13.64
CA PHE A 391 -4.66 13.03 -13.43
C PHE A 391 -5.23 12.80 -12.04
N SER A 392 -4.56 13.29 -10.99
CA SER A 392 -4.97 13.10 -9.60
C SER A 392 -6.32 13.73 -9.34
N VAL A 393 -6.52 14.97 -9.80
CA VAL A 393 -7.80 15.69 -9.70
C VAL A 393 -8.91 14.92 -10.43
N ALA A 394 -8.66 14.53 -11.71
CA ALA A 394 -9.65 13.83 -12.52
C ALA A 394 -10.02 12.46 -11.92
N TYR A 395 -9.02 11.72 -11.41
CA TYR A 395 -9.22 10.40 -10.85
C TYR A 395 -10.09 10.43 -9.58
N ILE A 396 -9.74 11.31 -8.63
CA ILE A 396 -10.49 11.41 -7.37
C ILE A 396 -11.88 11.98 -7.61
N ALA A 397 -12.03 13.00 -8.44
CA ALA A 397 -13.35 13.54 -8.77
C ALA A 397 -14.25 12.47 -9.43
N ALA A 398 -13.71 11.69 -10.38
CA ALA A 398 -14.45 10.61 -11.03
C ALA A 398 -14.87 9.51 -10.05
N ALA A 399 -13.98 9.11 -9.17
CA ALA A 399 -14.22 8.10 -8.14
C ALA A 399 -15.29 8.57 -7.14
N ARG A 400 -15.14 9.76 -6.59
CA ARG A 400 -16.10 10.33 -5.61
C ARG A 400 -17.48 10.53 -6.22
N ALA A 401 -17.57 10.97 -7.47
CA ALA A 401 -18.83 11.10 -8.20
C ALA A 401 -19.59 9.76 -8.34
N ARG A 402 -18.95 8.63 -8.09
CA ARG A 402 -19.49 7.26 -8.16
C ARG A 402 -19.54 6.54 -6.81
N GLY A 403 -19.16 7.21 -5.72
CA GLY A 403 -19.12 6.59 -4.38
C GLY A 403 -17.95 5.63 -4.17
N ILE A 404 -16.84 5.81 -4.90
CA ILE A 404 -15.62 5.00 -4.81
C ILE A 404 -14.58 5.76 -3.98
N THR A 405 -13.93 5.06 -3.04
CA THR A 405 -12.73 5.54 -2.33
C THR A 405 -11.48 4.95 -2.98
N CYS A 406 -10.38 5.74 -2.99
CA CYS A 406 -9.14 5.36 -3.66
C CYS A 406 -7.94 5.55 -2.74
N CYS A 407 -6.92 4.66 -2.85
CA CYS A 407 -5.65 4.75 -2.13
C CYS A 407 -4.48 4.91 -3.12
N TRP A 408 -3.75 6.03 -3.01
CA TRP A 408 -2.57 6.26 -3.84
C TRP A 408 -1.46 5.27 -3.49
N TRP A 409 -0.85 4.63 -4.50
CA TRP A 409 0.33 3.81 -4.31
C TRP A 409 1.58 4.69 -4.15
N ASP A 410 2.22 4.64 -3.00
CA ASP A 410 3.49 5.29 -2.74
C ASP A 410 4.53 4.24 -2.34
N ASN A 411 5.63 4.17 -3.05
CA ASN A 411 6.70 3.20 -2.83
C ASN A 411 8.04 3.86 -2.45
N ASN A 412 8.03 5.14 -2.07
CA ASN A 412 9.22 5.93 -1.76
C ASN A 412 10.22 6.04 -2.93
N ALA A 413 9.82 5.72 -4.17
CA ALA A 413 10.66 5.85 -5.36
C ALA A 413 10.25 7.09 -6.18
N PHE A 414 11.25 7.90 -6.59
CA PHE A 414 11.01 9.21 -7.20
C PHE A 414 11.67 9.41 -8.55
N ILE A 415 12.74 8.68 -8.82
CA ILE A 415 13.60 8.82 -10.00
C ILE A 415 14.18 7.46 -10.39
N GLY A 416 14.64 7.35 -11.61
CA GLY A 416 15.27 6.13 -12.14
C GLY A 416 14.34 5.34 -13.05
N ASN A 417 14.84 4.20 -13.48
CA ASN A 417 14.07 3.23 -14.26
C ASN A 417 13.30 2.35 -13.26
N GLY A 418 12.00 2.39 -13.28
CA GLY A 418 11.19 1.62 -12.37
C GLY A 418 9.88 2.32 -12.03
N GLU A 419 9.20 1.81 -11.03
CA GLU A 419 7.92 2.30 -10.58
C GLU A 419 8.10 3.48 -9.62
N ASN A 420 8.15 4.69 -10.16
CA ASN A 420 8.38 5.92 -9.41
C ASN A 420 7.05 6.57 -9.01
N PHE A 421 6.41 6.07 -7.96
CA PHE A 421 5.12 6.55 -7.47
C PHE A 421 5.22 7.41 -6.21
N GLY A 422 6.41 7.50 -5.60
CA GLY A 422 6.62 8.22 -4.35
C GLY A 422 6.16 9.68 -4.41
N LEU A 423 5.47 10.13 -3.36
CA LEU A 423 5.06 11.51 -3.14
C LEU A 423 5.77 12.11 -1.92
N ILE A 424 6.01 11.32 -0.90
CA ILE A 424 6.67 11.73 0.34
C ILE A 424 8.04 11.07 0.50
N ASP A 425 9.05 11.85 0.81
CA ASP A 425 10.36 11.34 1.26
C ASP A 425 10.21 10.84 2.69
N ARG A 426 10.14 9.52 2.86
CA ARG A 426 9.83 8.88 4.13
C ARG A 426 10.90 9.09 5.18
N ALA A 427 12.19 9.22 4.78
CA ALA A 427 13.28 9.45 5.71
C ALA A 427 13.17 10.81 6.38
N SER A 428 12.74 11.83 5.66
CA SER A 428 12.54 13.19 6.18
C SER A 428 11.09 13.49 6.59
N SER A 429 10.13 12.65 6.20
CA SER A 429 8.68 12.86 6.30
C SER A 429 8.24 14.18 5.65
N LYS A 430 8.82 14.50 4.47
CA LYS A 430 8.52 15.70 3.71
C LYS A 430 7.96 15.35 2.34
N TRP A 431 6.88 16.01 1.96
CA TRP A 431 6.29 15.86 0.65
C TRP A 431 7.23 16.41 -0.42
N LYS A 432 7.50 15.63 -1.46
CA LYS A 432 8.28 16.05 -2.65
C LYS A 432 7.39 16.59 -3.76
N PHE A 433 6.12 16.19 -3.76
CA PHE A 433 5.13 16.57 -4.75
C PHE A 433 3.86 17.06 -4.05
N GLU A 434 3.97 18.17 -3.32
CA GLU A 434 2.85 18.80 -2.60
C GLU A 434 1.69 19.14 -3.54
N GLU A 435 1.99 19.48 -4.79
CA GLU A 435 1.01 19.82 -5.81
C GLU A 435 0.11 18.63 -6.17
N ILE A 436 0.70 17.43 -6.28
CA ILE A 436 -0.05 16.21 -6.53
C ILE A 436 -0.94 15.88 -5.34
N VAL A 437 -0.41 16.01 -4.12
CA VAL A 437 -1.19 15.83 -2.88
C VAL A 437 -2.35 16.82 -2.83
N THR A 438 -2.12 18.09 -3.17
CA THR A 438 -3.18 19.12 -3.26
C THR A 438 -4.25 18.71 -4.28
N GLY A 439 -3.82 18.17 -5.44
CA GLY A 439 -4.75 17.64 -6.46
C GLY A 439 -5.59 16.48 -5.95
N LEU A 440 -4.97 15.52 -5.24
CA LEU A 440 -5.64 14.39 -4.60
C LEU A 440 -6.69 14.85 -3.56
N MET A 441 -6.37 15.86 -2.76
CA MET A 441 -7.25 16.35 -1.70
C MET A 441 -8.42 17.19 -2.22
N LYS A 442 -8.33 17.75 -3.43
CA LYS A 442 -9.34 18.72 -3.94
C LYS A 442 -10.77 18.19 -3.96
N TYR A 443 -10.94 16.91 -4.24
CA TYR A 443 -12.26 16.26 -4.30
C TYR A 443 -12.37 15.07 -3.32
N ALA A 444 -11.51 14.99 -2.32
CA ALA A 444 -11.47 13.87 -1.37
C ALA A 444 -12.65 13.82 -0.38
N GLU A 445 -13.38 14.93 -0.20
CA GLU A 445 -14.52 15.07 0.74
C GLU A 445 -15.86 14.63 0.16
#